data_3dec54f20e00c02412e7ab8673f1d54f
#
_entry.id   3dec54f20e00c02412e7ab8673f1d54f
#
_cell.length_a   1.000
_cell.length_b   1.000
_cell.length_c   1.000
_cell.angle_alpha   90.00
_cell.angle_beta   90.00
_cell.angle_gamma   90.00
#
_symmetry.space_group_name_H-M   'P 1'
#
loop_
_entity.id
_entity.type
_entity.pdbx_description
1 polymer ?
#
loop_
_entity_poly.entity_id
_entity_poly.type
_entity_poly.pdbx_seq_one_letter_code
_entity_poly.pdbx_strand_id
1 'polypeptide(L)'
;PVVDSDYVIFVAEVASTCNEALLMQHLLKKTSDKKQRAYLINYFLEQFRTTLYRQTMFAEFELKMSELTAKGEIVNAETATKVYHDLIDLYFGPDIIHDEYIDLEWARIPHFYYNFYVYQYATGFSAAIALSQKILSEGESAVKAYKEKFLSAGCSKDPVSILKDAGVDMSTKKPVEQALALFNSLLDEMDELMK
;
A
#
# COMPACT_ATOMS: atom_id res chain seq x y z
N PRO A 1 6.25 -3.22 28.23
CA PRO A 1 6.08 -4.36 29.13
C PRO A 1 5.87 -5.65 28.36
N VAL A 2 6.19 -6.81 28.95
CA VAL A 2 6.02 -8.12 28.28
C VAL A 2 4.55 -8.36 27.87
N VAL A 3 3.62 -7.86 28.65
CA VAL A 3 2.18 -7.97 28.40
C VAL A 3 1.76 -7.27 27.09
N ASP A 4 2.50 -6.26 26.65
CA ASP A 4 2.23 -5.48 25.43
C ASP A 4 3.19 -5.83 24.29
N SER A 5 4.00 -6.91 24.42
CA SER A 5 5.05 -7.23 23.43
C SER A 5 4.53 -7.83 22.13
N ASP A 6 3.29 -8.29 22.11
CA ASP A 6 2.64 -8.79 20.90
C ASP A 6 2.16 -7.62 20.01
N TYR A 7 1.84 -7.89 18.75
CA TYR A 7 1.28 -6.92 17.81
C TYR A 7 0.60 -7.63 16.64
N VAL A 8 -0.37 -6.95 16.04
CA VAL A 8 -1.03 -7.46 14.84
C VAL A 8 -0.13 -7.31 13.61
N ILE A 9 -0.28 -8.21 12.64
CA ILE A 9 0.55 -8.25 11.42
C ILE A 9 0.58 -6.90 10.68
N PHE A 10 -0.52 -6.17 10.66
CA PHE A 10 -0.61 -4.84 10.08
C PHE A 10 0.46 -3.87 10.62
N VAL A 11 0.71 -3.86 11.94
CA VAL A 11 1.73 -2.99 12.57
C VAL A 11 3.14 -3.41 12.14
N ALA A 12 3.41 -4.72 12.06
CA ALA A 12 4.70 -5.24 11.60
C ALA A 12 4.99 -4.84 10.16
N GLU A 13 4.01 -4.96 9.27
CA GLU A 13 4.14 -4.61 7.85
C GLU A 13 4.36 -3.11 7.65
N VAL A 14 3.71 -2.26 8.43
CA VAL A 14 3.98 -0.80 8.41
C VAL A 14 5.42 -0.49 8.82
N ALA A 15 5.95 -1.19 9.84
CA ALA A 15 7.32 -0.99 10.31
C ALA A 15 8.35 -1.40 9.25
N SER A 16 8.20 -2.59 8.65
CA SER A 16 9.11 -3.08 7.61
C SER A 16 9.08 -2.18 6.38
N THR A 17 7.91 -1.85 5.87
CA THR A 17 7.72 -0.99 4.69
C THR A 17 8.23 0.44 4.93
N CYS A 18 8.07 1.00 6.13
CA CYS A 18 8.64 2.30 6.47
C CYS A 18 10.17 2.30 6.36
N ASN A 19 10.82 1.24 6.89
CA ASN A 19 12.28 1.09 6.79
C ASN A 19 12.74 0.90 5.33
N GLU A 20 12.01 0.13 4.52
CA GLU A 20 12.28 -0.02 3.09
C GLU A 20 12.16 1.31 2.35
N ALA A 21 11.12 2.10 2.61
CA ALA A 21 10.94 3.42 2.02
C ALA A 21 12.07 4.39 2.41
N LEU A 22 12.51 4.38 3.67
CA LEU A 22 13.65 5.17 4.13
C LEU A 22 14.95 4.76 3.43
N LEU A 23 15.20 3.45 3.29
CA LEU A 23 16.35 2.92 2.57
C LEU A 23 16.31 3.34 1.09
N MET A 24 15.16 3.22 0.43
CA MET A 24 14.99 3.61 -0.96
C MET A 24 15.29 5.09 -1.16
N GLN A 25 14.76 5.97 -0.32
CA GLN A 25 15.05 7.41 -0.37
C GLN A 25 16.53 7.71 -0.12
N HIS A 26 17.19 6.96 0.77
CA HIS A 26 18.62 7.07 1.01
C HIS A 26 19.45 6.69 -0.23
N LEU A 27 19.10 5.57 -0.88
CA LEU A 27 19.76 5.11 -2.11
C LEU A 27 19.58 6.12 -3.25
N LEU A 28 18.37 6.63 -3.43
CA LEU A 28 18.07 7.66 -4.43
C LEU A 28 18.90 8.94 -4.20
N LYS A 29 19.10 9.37 -2.95
CA LYS A 29 19.96 10.52 -2.64
C LYS A 29 21.44 10.29 -2.95
N LYS A 30 21.92 9.05 -2.89
CA LYS A 30 23.32 8.69 -3.15
C LYS A 30 23.62 8.35 -4.61
N THR A 31 22.60 8.03 -5.40
CA THR A 31 22.76 7.55 -6.77
C THR A 31 22.69 8.72 -7.75
N SER A 32 23.79 8.98 -8.44
CA SER A 32 23.91 10.01 -9.50
C SER A 32 23.88 9.42 -10.91
N ASP A 33 24.18 8.14 -11.09
CA ASP A 33 24.11 7.48 -12.38
C ASP A 33 22.65 7.36 -12.85
N LYS A 34 22.40 7.85 -14.08
CA LYS A 34 21.04 7.93 -14.66
C LYS A 34 20.34 6.56 -14.74
N LYS A 35 21.07 5.52 -15.14
CA LYS A 35 20.49 4.17 -15.29
C LYS A 35 20.18 3.52 -13.95
N GLN A 36 21.10 3.64 -13.00
CA GLN A 36 20.88 3.12 -11.65
C GLN A 36 19.74 3.85 -10.98
N ARG A 37 19.63 5.17 -11.16
CA ARG A 37 18.55 5.98 -10.60
C ARG A 37 17.20 5.58 -11.19
N ALA A 38 17.09 5.42 -12.51
CA ALA A 38 15.89 4.93 -13.17
C ALA A 38 15.49 3.53 -12.69
N TYR A 39 16.45 2.63 -12.49
CA TYR A 39 16.18 1.31 -11.93
C TYR A 39 15.58 1.38 -10.51
N LEU A 40 16.15 2.20 -9.63
CA LEU A 40 15.64 2.37 -8.25
C LEU A 40 14.24 2.99 -8.23
N ILE A 41 14.00 4.00 -9.08
CA ILE A 41 12.67 4.62 -9.20
C ILE A 41 11.66 3.60 -9.72
N ASN A 42 11.99 2.85 -10.78
CA ASN A 42 11.10 1.80 -11.29
C ASN A 42 10.78 0.75 -10.23
N TYR A 43 11.77 0.31 -9.46
CA TYR A 43 11.55 -0.62 -8.36
C TYR A 43 10.57 -0.06 -7.33
N PHE A 44 10.71 1.23 -6.97
CA PHE A 44 9.81 1.87 -6.02
C PHE A 44 8.40 2.08 -6.56
N LEU A 45 8.26 2.48 -7.83
CA LEU A 45 6.98 2.58 -8.53
C LEU A 45 6.25 1.22 -8.58
N GLU A 46 6.99 0.12 -8.81
CA GLU A 46 6.43 -1.23 -8.77
C GLU A 46 5.89 -1.62 -7.39
N GLN A 47 6.51 -1.16 -6.31
CA GLN A 47 5.96 -1.35 -4.96
C GLN A 47 4.61 -0.64 -4.80
N PHE A 48 4.46 0.59 -5.31
CA PHE A 48 3.17 1.29 -5.33
C PHE A 48 2.14 0.53 -6.16
N ARG A 49 2.52 0.10 -7.37
CA ARG A 49 1.61 -0.62 -8.25
C ARG A 49 1.10 -1.91 -7.61
N THR A 50 1.98 -2.71 -7.03
CA THR A 50 1.64 -4.03 -6.48
C THR A 50 0.99 -3.99 -5.11
N THR A 51 1.33 -3.01 -4.28
CA THR A 51 0.91 -2.96 -2.88
C THR A 51 -0.19 -1.92 -2.62
N LEU A 52 -0.18 -0.78 -3.31
CA LEU A 52 -1.24 0.22 -3.17
C LEU A 52 -2.36 0.00 -4.19
N TYR A 53 -2.07 0.10 -5.49
CA TYR A 53 -3.12 0.03 -6.52
C TYR A 53 -3.74 -1.36 -6.65
N ARG A 54 -2.93 -2.39 -6.83
CA ARG A 54 -3.42 -3.76 -7.00
C ARG A 54 -4.20 -4.26 -5.77
N GLN A 55 -3.73 -3.97 -4.56
CA GLN A 55 -4.42 -4.41 -3.36
C GLN A 55 -5.70 -3.61 -3.10
N THR A 56 -5.77 -2.36 -3.53
CA THR A 56 -7.03 -1.59 -3.54
C THR A 56 -8.03 -2.20 -4.51
N MET A 57 -7.60 -2.57 -5.72
CA MET A 57 -8.43 -3.30 -6.69
C MET A 57 -8.99 -4.61 -6.10
N PHE A 58 -8.15 -5.37 -5.40
CA PHE A 58 -8.59 -6.60 -4.74
C PHE A 58 -9.59 -6.33 -3.62
N ALA A 59 -9.37 -5.29 -2.81
CA ALA A 59 -10.32 -4.90 -1.77
C ALA A 59 -11.66 -4.45 -2.34
N GLU A 60 -11.65 -3.75 -3.48
CA GLU A 60 -12.87 -3.35 -4.19
C GLU A 60 -13.60 -4.57 -4.76
N PHE A 61 -12.87 -5.57 -5.27
CA PHE A 61 -13.47 -6.84 -5.69
C PHE A 61 -14.18 -7.54 -4.53
N GLU A 62 -13.53 -7.68 -3.36
CA GLU A 62 -14.16 -8.27 -2.16
C GLU A 62 -15.41 -7.52 -1.74
N LEU A 63 -15.35 -6.17 -1.75
CA LEU A 63 -16.49 -5.32 -1.43
C LEU A 63 -17.66 -5.57 -2.39
N LYS A 64 -17.41 -5.55 -3.70
CA LYS A 64 -18.43 -5.81 -4.72
C LYS A 64 -19.08 -7.19 -4.59
N MET A 65 -18.27 -8.24 -4.32
CA MET A 65 -18.80 -9.58 -4.07
C MET A 65 -19.69 -9.62 -2.83
N SER A 66 -19.27 -8.95 -1.74
CA SER A 66 -20.07 -8.85 -0.51
C SER A 66 -21.37 -8.08 -0.71
N GLU A 67 -21.35 -6.97 -1.47
CA GLU A 67 -22.54 -6.18 -1.77
C GLU A 67 -23.56 -6.94 -2.62
N LEU A 68 -23.11 -7.69 -3.63
CA LEU A 68 -23.97 -8.54 -4.45
C LEU A 68 -24.65 -9.62 -3.58
N THR A 69 -23.86 -10.28 -2.73
CA THR A 69 -24.38 -11.28 -1.80
C THR A 69 -25.41 -10.70 -0.82
N ALA A 70 -25.12 -9.51 -0.27
CA ALA A 70 -26.03 -8.82 0.66
C ALA A 70 -27.35 -8.41 0.00
N LYS A 71 -27.36 -8.15 -1.31
CA LYS A 71 -28.56 -7.89 -2.12
C LYS A 71 -29.33 -9.15 -2.49
N GLY A 72 -28.82 -10.34 -2.16
CA GLY A 72 -29.41 -11.63 -2.53
C GLY A 72 -29.16 -12.02 -3.99
N GLU A 73 -28.19 -11.40 -4.66
CA GLU A 73 -27.80 -11.76 -6.01
C GLU A 73 -26.95 -13.04 -6.03
N ILE A 74 -27.03 -13.78 -7.14
CA ILE A 74 -26.27 -15.02 -7.31
C ILE A 74 -24.82 -14.65 -7.67
N VAL A 75 -23.89 -14.95 -6.77
CA VAL A 75 -22.46 -14.84 -7.02
C VAL A 75 -21.93 -16.18 -7.48
N ASN A 76 -21.73 -16.32 -8.79
CA ASN A 76 -21.12 -17.48 -9.44
C ASN A 76 -19.82 -17.07 -10.14
N ALA A 77 -19.14 -18.01 -10.78
CA ALA A 77 -17.88 -17.76 -11.47
C ALA A 77 -18.02 -16.70 -12.59
N GLU A 78 -19.12 -16.70 -13.32
CA GLU A 78 -19.36 -15.73 -14.40
C GLU A 78 -19.51 -14.30 -13.84
N THR A 79 -20.30 -14.13 -12.78
CA THR A 79 -20.47 -12.84 -12.09
C THR A 79 -19.13 -12.34 -11.53
N ALA A 80 -18.39 -13.23 -10.86
CA ALA A 80 -17.08 -12.86 -10.28
C ALA A 80 -16.07 -12.47 -11.38
N THR A 81 -15.99 -13.24 -12.47
CA THR A 81 -15.10 -12.94 -13.59
C THR A 81 -15.44 -11.61 -14.25
N LYS A 82 -16.75 -11.33 -14.46
CA LYS A 82 -17.18 -10.04 -15.02
C LYS A 82 -16.79 -8.88 -14.12
N VAL A 83 -17.02 -8.96 -12.82
CA VAL A 83 -16.64 -7.89 -11.87
C VAL A 83 -15.14 -7.70 -11.84
N TYR A 84 -14.36 -8.78 -11.91
CA TYR A 84 -12.92 -8.71 -11.93
C TYR A 84 -12.39 -8.06 -13.22
N HIS A 85 -12.96 -8.42 -14.38
CA HIS A 85 -12.67 -7.79 -15.66
C HIS A 85 -12.92 -6.27 -15.63
N ASP A 86 -14.11 -5.85 -15.18
CA ASP A 86 -14.47 -4.43 -15.07
C ASP A 86 -13.46 -3.65 -14.18
N LEU A 87 -12.91 -4.30 -13.15
CA LEU A 87 -11.87 -3.71 -12.30
C LEU A 87 -10.49 -3.68 -12.97
N ILE A 88 -10.11 -4.70 -13.72
CA ILE A 88 -8.89 -4.70 -14.51
C ILE A 88 -8.91 -3.52 -15.49
N ASP A 89 -9.99 -3.36 -16.25
CA ASP A 89 -10.14 -2.25 -17.18
C ASP A 89 -10.04 -0.88 -16.49
N LEU A 90 -10.68 -0.75 -15.31
CA LEU A 90 -10.65 0.50 -14.53
C LEU A 90 -9.25 0.86 -14.05
N TYR A 91 -8.49 -0.13 -13.52
CA TYR A 91 -7.21 0.12 -12.86
C TYR A 91 -6.03 0.17 -13.82
N PHE A 92 -6.07 -0.54 -14.95
CA PHE A 92 -4.99 -0.58 -15.92
C PHE A 92 -5.22 0.33 -17.13
N GLY A 93 -6.48 0.67 -17.41
CA GLY A 93 -6.84 1.56 -18.52
C GLY A 93 -6.79 0.90 -19.90
N PRO A 94 -7.17 1.65 -20.93
CA PRO A 94 -7.39 1.11 -22.27
C PRO A 94 -6.11 0.84 -23.07
N ASP A 95 -4.95 1.33 -22.59
CA ASP A 95 -3.68 1.19 -23.33
C ASP A 95 -2.95 -0.12 -23.02
N ILE A 96 -3.48 -0.92 -22.11
CA ILE A 96 -2.92 -2.23 -21.73
C ILE A 96 -3.74 -3.35 -22.38
N ILE A 97 -3.08 -4.21 -23.14
CA ILE A 97 -3.69 -5.44 -23.67
C ILE A 97 -3.72 -6.48 -22.57
N HIS A 98 -4.91 -6.90 -22.18
CA HIS A 98 -5.12 -7.93 -21.17
C HIS A 98 -5.16 -9.32 -21.83
N ASP A 99 -4.50 -10.29 -21.17
CA ASP A 99 -4.69 -11.71 -21.47
C ASP A 99 -6.08 -12.14 -20.93
N GLU A 100 -6.83 -12.91 -21.70
CA GLU A 100 -8.17 -13.38 -21.33
C GLU A 100 -8.21 -14.16 -20.01
N TYR A 101 -7.08 -14.78 -19.62
CA TYR A 101 -6.99 -15.53 -18.36
C TYR A 101 -6.79 -14.64 -17.13
N ILE A 102 -6.43 -13.35 -17.29
CA ILE A 102 -6.29 -12.45 -16.15
C ILE A 102 -7.62 -12.24 -15.42
N ASP A 103 -8.74 -12.32 -16.14
CA ASP A 103 -10.08 -12.19 -15.59
C ASP A 103 -10.43 -13.29 -14.57
N LEU A 104 -9.70 -14.42 -14.63
CA LEU A 104 -9.83 -15.56 -13.72
C LEU A 104 -8.86 -15.48 -12.52
N GLU A 105 -8.04 -14.45 -12.43
CA GLU A 105 -7.01 -14.34 -11.38
C GLU A 105 -7.62 -14.39 -9.97
N TRP A 106 -8.83 -13.85 -9.78
CA TRP A 106 -9.54 -13.88 -8.50
C TRP A 106 -9.64 -15.30 -7.91
N ALA A 107 -9.77 -16.33 -8.76
CA ALA A 107 -9.92 -17.71 -8.32
C ALA A 107 -8.66 -18.30 -7.66
N ARG A 108 -7.47 -17.73 -7.92
CA ARG A 108 -6.19 -18.21 -7.37
C ARG A 108 -5.69 -17.39 -6.19
N ILE A 109 -6.38 -16.32 -5.79
CA ILE A 109 -5.95 -15.43 -4.70
C ILE A 109 -6.46 -15.98 -3.36
N PRO A 110 -5.61 -16.64 -2.54
CA PRO A 110 -6.06 -17.27 -1.29
C PRO A 110 -6.52 -16.24 -0.26
N HIS A 111 -6.05 -15.00 -0.34
CA HIS A 111 -6.39 -13.94 0.59
C HIS A 111 -7.88 -13.57 0.59
N PHE A 112 -8.60 -13.80 -0.50
CA PHE A 112 -10.05 -13.59 -0.54
C PHE A 112 -10.83 -14.51 0.40
N TYR A 113 -10.22 -15.62 0.84
CA TYR A 113 -10.80 -16.50 1.85
C TYR A 113 -10.59 -16.03 3.29
N TYR A 114 -9.78 -14.97 3.48
CA TYR A 114 -9.51 -14.36 4.80
C TYR A 114 -10.42 -13.16 5.13
N ASN A 115 -11.47 -12.96 4.37
CA ASN A 115 -12.53 -11.99 4.59
C ASN A 115 -12.03 -10.58 4.93
N PHE A 116 -11.98 -9.72 3.93
CA PHE A 116 -11.50 -8.33 4.03
C PHE A 116 -10.06 -8.19 4.59
N TYR A 117 -9.17 -9.06 4.18
CA TYR A 117 -7.78 -8.99 4.60
C TYR A 117 -6.94 -8.03 3.74
N VAL A 118 -7.15 -8.01 2.42
CA VAL A 118 -6.22 -7.40 1.46
C VAL A 118 -6.14 -5.87 1.53
N TYR A 119 -7.17 -5.18 2.02
CA TYR A 119 -7.12 -3.72 2.18
C TYR A 119 -5.99 -3.27 3.12
N GLN A 120 -5.55 -4.13 4.03
CA GLN A 120 -4.47 -3.84 4.98
C GLN A 120 -3.13 -3.56 4.28
N TYR A 121 -2.90 -4.15 3.12
CA TYR A 121 -1.70 -3.87 2.33
C TYR A 121 -1.67 -2.42 1.85
N ALA A 122 -2.74 -1.95 1.23
CA ALA A 122 -2.83 -0.58 0.72
C ALA A 122 -2.80 0.46 1.83
N THR A 123 -3.54 0.23 2.92
CA THR A 123 -3.56 1.14 4.08
C THR A 123 -2.24 1.12 4.83
N GLY A 124 -1.63 -0.05 5.03
CA GLY A 124 -0.33 -0.21 5.67
C GLY A 124 0.80 0.45 4.88
N PHE A 125 0.81 0.27 3.56
CA PHE A 125 1.76 0.92 2.67
C PHE A 125 1.64 2.46 2.75
N SER A 126 0.41 2.98 2.69
CA SER A 126 0.16 4.43 2.80
C SER A 126 0.63 4.99 4.14
N ALA A 127 0.38 4.28 5.25
CA ALA A 127 0.86 4.67 6.57
C ALA A 127 2.39 4.68 6.64
N ALA A 128 3.05 3.66 6.07
CA ALA A 128 4.50 3.53 6.04
C ALA A 128 5.16 4.66 5.23
N ILE A 129 4.60 5.00 4.06
CA ILE A 129 5.08 6.14 3.25
C ILE A 129 4.92 7.44 4.02
N ALA A 130 3.76 7.68 4.66
CA ALA A 130 3.53 8.89 5.45
C ALA A 130 4.51 9.01 6.64
N LEU A 131 4.78 7.90 7.36
CA LEU A 131 5.79 7.85 8.42
C LEU A 131 7.19 8.15 7.89
N SER A 132 7.60 7.54 6.78
CA SER A 132 8.92 7.75 6.18
C SER A 132 9.11 9.20 5.73
N GLN A 133 8.10 9.80 5.08
CA GLN A 133 8.12 11.20 4.66
C GLN A 133 8.21 12.16 5.87
N LYS A 134 7.47 11.85 6.95
CA LYS A 134 7.53 12.61 8.20
C LYS A 134 8.93 12.55 8.81
N ILE A 135 9.56 11.38 8.88
CA ILE A 135 10.94 11.20 9.38
C ILE A 135 11.93 12.02 8.54
N LEU A 136 11.80 12.00 7.21
CA LEU A 136 12.69 12.70 6.30
C LEU A 136 12.54 14.22 6.37
N SER A 137 11.33 14.73 6.66
CA SER A 137 11.04 16.17 6.71
C SER A 137 11.25 16.80 8.08
N GLU A 138 10.91 16.09 9.17
CA GLU A 138 10.94 16.61 10.54
C GLU A 138 12.21 16.18 11.33
N GLY A 139 12.96 15.20 10.83
CA GLY A 139 14.22 14.77 11.41
C GLY A 139 14.06 14.08 12.77
N GLU A 140 14.91 14.46 13.73
CA GLU A 140 15.09 13.76 15.01
C GLU A 140 13.80 13.64 15.84
N SER A 141 12.95 14.66 15.82
CA SER A 141 11.67 14.63 16.54
C SER A 141 10.74 13.53 16.03
N ALA A 142 10.65 13.37 14.71
CA ALA A 142 9.85 12.30 14.09
C ALA A 142 10.49 10.92 14.28
N VAL A 143 11.82 10.82 14.23
CA VAL A 143 12.55 9.58 14.55
C VAL A 143 12.25 9.13 15.98
N LYS A 144 12.25 10.06 16.94
CA LYS A 144 11.90 9.75 18.33
C LYS A 144 10.46 9.28 18.45
N ALA A 145 9.52 9.98 17.84
CA ALA A 145 8.11 9.57 17.83
C ALA A 145 7.91 8.19 17.19
N TYR A 146 8.55 7.91 16.07
CA TYR A 146 8.52 6.61 15.40
C TYR A 146 9.02 5.49 16.30
N LYS A 147 10.17 5.69 16.97
CA LYS A 147 10.75 4.68 17.86
C LYS A 147 9.92 4.45 19.12
N GLU A 148 9.53 5.52 19.82
CA GLU A 148 8.92 5.43 21.13
C GLU A 148 7.40 5.15 21.07
N LYS A 149 6.69 5.74 20.08
CA LYS A 149 5.23 5.67 19.98
C LYS A 149 4.72 4.65 18.99
N PHE A 150 5.56 4.20 18.05
CA PHE A 150 5.19 3.17 17.08
C PHE A 150 5.95 1.87 17.31
N LEU A 151 7.28 1.83 17.14
CA LEU A 151 8.05 0.59 17.24
C LEU A 151 8.01 -0.03 18.65
N SER A 152 7.97 0.78 19.70
CA SER A 152 7.92 0.32 21.10
C SER A 152 6.51 0.14 21.63
N ALA A 153 5.48 0.38 20.84
CA ALA A 153 4.08 0.38 21.30
C ALA A 153 3.54 -1.05 21.56
N GLY A 154 3.98 -2.04 20.77
CA GLY A 154 3.39 -3.38 20.80
C GLY A 154 1.88 -3.34 20.60
N CYS A 155 1.12 -4.01 21.46
CA CYS A 155 -0.35 -4.02 21.47
C CYS A 155 -0.97 -3.12 22.57
N SER A 156 -0.24 -2.09 23.03
CA SER A 156 -0.73 -1.19 24.10
C SER A 156 -1.99 -0.40 23.74
N LYS A 157 -2.26 -0.25 22.43
CA LYS A 157 -3.45 0.38 21.85
C LYS A 157 -3.82 -0.31 20.54
N ASP A 158 -4.97 0.08 19.95
CA ASP A 158 -5.32 -0.33 18.60
C ASP A 158 -4.34 0.27 17.56
N PRO A 159 -4.15 -0.37 16.39
CA PRO A 159 -3.18 0.05 15.39
C PRO A 159 -3.36 1.49 14.88
N VAL A 160 -4.61 1.95 14.73
CA VAL A 160 -4.91 3.31 14.24
C VAL A 160 -4.49 4.34 15.27
N SER A 161 -4.75 4.07 16.55
CA SER A 161 -4.33 4.93 17.67
C SER A 161 -2.81 4.99 17.81
N ILE A 162 -2.11 3.85 17.64
CA ILE A 162 -0.64 3.78 17.65
C ILE A 162 -0.05 4.65 16.54
N LEU A 163 -0.56 4.53 15.31
CA LEU A 163 -0.12 5.34 14.18
C LEU A 163 -0.40 6.83 14.38
N LYS A 164 -1.57 7.16 14.95
CA LYS A 164 -1.93 8.54 15.27
C LYS A 164 -0.99 9.16 16.31
N ASP A 165 -0.63 8.42 17.34
CA ASP A 165 0.36 8.85 18.35
C ASP A 165 1.73 9.11 17.74
N ALA A 166 2.11 8.35 16.72
CA ALA A 166 3.33 8.56 15.93
C ALA A 166 3.22 9.70 14.88
N GLY A 167 2.02 10.28 14.74
CA GLY A 167 1.74 11.42 13.89
C GLY A 167 1.17 11.09 12.51
N VAL A 168 0.65 9.88 12.29
CA VAL A 168 -0.03 9.45 11.07
C VAL A 168 -1.46 9.04 11.39
N ASP A 169 -2.44 9.88 11.05
CA ASP A 169 -3.85 9.66 11.33
C ASP A 169 -4.54 8.93 10.15
N MET A 170 -4.65 7.61 10.28
CA MET A 170 -5.31 6.75 9.29
C MET A 170 -6.83 6.87 9.26
N SER A 171 -7.45 7.64 10.16
CA SER A 171 -8.88 7.98 10.08
C SER A 171 -9.17 9.06 9.03
N THR A 172 -8.15 9.62 8.41
CA THR A 172 -8.23 10.62 7.35
C THR A 172 -7.63 10.10 6.04
N LYS A 173 -7.96 10.73 4.91
CA LYS A 173 -7.38 10.39 3.61
C LYS A 173 -5.93 10.89 3.42
N LYS A 174 -5.43 11.74 4.33
CA LYS A 174 -4.13 12.41 4.20
C LYS A 174 -2.95 11.46 3.99
N PRO A 175 -2.80 10.32 4.70
CA PRO A 175 -1.70 9.39 4.45
C PRO A 175 -1.72 8.79 3.04
N VAL A 176 -2.90 8.51 2.49
CA VAL A 176 -3.06 8.02 1.12
C VAL A 176 -2.70 9.13 0.11
N GLU A 177 -3.16 10.36 0.32
CA GLU A 177 -2.82 11.51 -0.51
C GLU A 177 -1.29 11.76 -0.53
N GLN A 178 -0.62 11.61 0.61
CA GLN A 178 0.84 11.71 0.70
C GLN A 178 1.55 10.61 -0.10
N ALA A 179 1.08 9.37 -0.01
CA ALA A 179 1.62 8.27 -0.79
C ALA A 179 1.46 8.51 -2.30
N LEU A 180 0.28 8.92 -2.75
CA LEU A 180 0.01 9.24 -4.15
C LEU A 180 0.83 10.45 -4.65
N ALA A 181 1.05 11.46 -3.82
CA ALA A 181 1.91 12.59 -4.17
C ALA A 181 3.36 12.16 -4.40
N LEU A 182 3.90 11.26 -3.56
CA LEU A 182 5.22 10.69 -3.77
C LEU A 182 5.26 9.86 -5.06
N PHE A 183 4.26 9.03 -5.31
CA PHE A 183 4.16 8.25 -6.54
C PHE A 183 4.23 9.15 -7.78
N ASN A 184 3.42 10.22 -7.83
CA ASN A 184 3.42 11.15 -8.95
C ASN A 184 4.80 11.82 -9.14
N SER A 185 5.47 12.23 -8.05
CA SER A 185 6.80 12.84 -8.15
C SER A 185 7.86 11.86 -8.69
N LEU A 186 7.71 10.56 -8.40
CA LEU A 186 8.59 9.51 -8.95
C LEU A 186 8.32 9.26 -10.44
N LEU A 187 7.06 9.33 -10.87
CA LEU A 187 6.70 9.25 -12.30
C LEU A 187 7.27 10.42 -13.07
N ASP A 188 7.10 11.66 -12.58
CA ASP A 188 7.64 12.86 -13.22
C ASP A 188 9.17 12.75 -13.37
N GLU A 189 9.86 12.30 -12.32
CA GLU A 189 11.31 12.08 -12.39
C GLU A 189 11.70 10.96 -13.37
N MET A 190 10.92 9.86 -13.42
CA MET A 190 11.16 8.80 -14.39
C MET A 190 11.04 9.31 -15.83
N ASP A 191 10.01 10.10 -16.12
CA ASP A 191 9.82 10.71 -17.44
C ASP A 191 11.01 11.60 -17.85
N GLU A 192 11.57 12.35 -16.92
CA GLU A 192 12.77 13.16 -17.17
C GLU A 192 14.02 12.29 -17.43
N LEU A 193 14.15 11.19 -16.71
CA LEU A 193 15.26 10.26 -16.90
C LEU A 193 15.18 9.49 -18.21
N MET A 194 13.98 9.29 -18.75
CA MET A 194 13.77 8.55 -20.01
C MET A 194 13.94 9.42 -21.26
N LYS A 195 14.00 10.73 -21.13
CA LYS A 195 14.36 11.69 -22.20
C LYS A 195 15.87 11.74 -22.39
#